data_beae3c9900f355ac7cc1c31831fad1b1
#
_entry.id   beae3c9900f355ac7cc1c31831fad1b1
#
_cell.length_a   1.000
_cell.length_b   1.000
_cell.length_c   1.000
_cell.angle_alpha   90.00
_cell.angle_beta   90.00
_cell.angle_gamma   90.00
#
_symmetry.space_group_name_H-M   'P 1'
#
loop_
_entity.id
_entity.type
_entity.pdbx_description
1 polymer ?
#
loop_
_entity_poly.entity_id
_entity_poly.type
_entity_poly.pdbx_seq_one_letter_code
_entity_poly.pdbx_strand_id
1 'polypeptide(L)'
;MSLDSMKEIFDRMEQEGKPFWEIVLEADMEDRQVTRNQSMAKMLLTWQAMEDAADNYTGRRRSVSGLVGGDGMKMRQYCFRGEAMSGGYVSEVIAEALSMAESNACMCRIVAAPTAGACGVMPAVLLPLCQYEELSQHQILEALYVASGIGAVIAYRACIAGASGGCQAEIGTASAMAAGALVALRGGTGEQIGHAVAMALKNLMGLICDPVAGLVEVPCVKRNVIGAVNAVSVADMAMAGITSRIPVDEVIDAMGEVGRRMPVEFRETALGGLAATPTGVAIQEKMRKSS
;
A
#
# COMPACT_ATOMS: atom_id res chain seq x y z
N MET A 1 9.42 21.24 8.02
CA MET A 1 7.99 21.59 8.25
C MET A 1 7.19 20.29 8.07
N SER A 2 6.47 19.82 9.10
CA SER A 2 5.65 18.62 8.97
C SER A 2 4.47 18.91 8.04
N LEU A 3 4.14 17.96 7.16
CA LEU A 3 2.92 18.03 6.34
C LEU A 3 1.75 17.50 7.16
N ASP A 4 0.97 18.41 7.75
CA ASP A 4 -0.04 18.04 8.76
C ASP A 4 -1.40 17.68 8.16
N SER A 5 -1.64 18.04 6.88
CA SER A 5 -2.88 17.74 6.18
C SER A 5 -2.70 17.69 4.66
N MET A 6 -3.61 17.00 3.99
CA MET A 6 -3.69 17.04 2.52
C MET A 6 -4.05 18.44 2.04
N LYS A 7 -4.93 19.13 2.79
CA LYS A 7 -5.31 20.51 2.50
C LYS A 7 -4.09 21.43 2.46
N GLU A 8 -3.17 21.33 3.42
CA GLU A 8 -1.95 22.13 3.44
C GLU A 8 -1.11 21.92 2.18
N ILE A 9 -0.96 20.66 1.73
CA ILE A 9 -0.23 20.36 0.49
C ILE A 9 -0.93 21.02 -0.70
N PHE A 10 -2.26 20.93 -0.79
CA PHE A 10 -3.03 21.52 -1.89
C PHE A 10 -2.95 23.06 -1.89
N ASP A 11 -3.06 23.69 -0.71
CA ASP A 11 -2.91 25.14 -0.56
C ASP A 11 -1.51 25.59 -1.01
N ARG A 12 -0.46 24.85 -0.68
CA ARG A 12 0.91 25.14 -1.13
C ARG A 12 1.08 24.93 -2.63
N MET A 13 0.50 23.88 -3.20
CA MET A 13 0.52 23.66 -4.66
C MET A 13 -0.07 24.87 -5.41
N GLU A 14 -1.18 25.44 -4.91
CA GLU A 14 -1.83 26.60 -5.51
C GLU A 14 -0.99 27.88 -5.31
N GLN A 15 -0.49 28.13 -4.10
CA GLN A 15 0.27 29.33 -3.77
C GLN A 15 1.63 29.39 -4.44
N GLU A 16 2.34 28.24 -4.51
CA GLU A 16 3.71 28.15 -5.02
C GLU A 16 3.76 27.77 -6.51
N GLY A 17 2.64 27.34 -7.10
CA GLY A 17 2.58 26.87 -8.49
C GLY A 17 3.39 25.58 -8.71
N LYS A 18 3.58 24.78 -7.67
CA LYS A 18 4.38 23.56 -7.70
C LYS A 18 3.49 22.30 -7.70
N PRO A 19 3.93 21.21 -8.33
CA PRO A 19 3.22 19.93 -8.24
C PRO A 19 3.34 19.32 -6.83
N PHE A 20 2.42 18.42 -6.50
CA PHE A 20 2.35 17.73 -5.20
C PHE A 20 3.69 17.14 -4.76
N TRP A 21 4.34 16.39 -5.66
CA TRP A 21 5.60 15.70 -5.36
C TRP A 21 6.72 16.67 -4.97
N GLU A 22 6.75 17.86 -5.54
CA GLU A 22 7.78 18.85 -5.26
C GLU A 22 7.60 19.48 -3.87
N ILE A 23 6.36 19.74 -3.46
CA ILE A 23 6.03 20.17 -2.09
C ILE A 23 6.51 19.12 -1.07
N VAL A 24 6.28 17.84 -1.36
CA VAL A 24 6.71 16.75 -0.47
C VAL A 24 8.24 16.59 -0.46
N LEU A 25 8.89 16.72 -1.61
CA LEU A 25 10.35 16.69 -1.70
C LEU A 25 10.99 17.83 -0.86
N GLU A 26 10.45 19.04 -0.94
CA GLU A 26 10.94 20.16 -0.16
C GLU A 26 10.75 19.93 1.35
N ALA A 27 9.62 19.39 1.76
CA ALA A 27 9.39 18.99 3.15
C ALA A 27 10.39 17.92 3.62
N ASP A 28 10.67 16.89 2.79
CA ASP A 28 11.69 15.86 3.10
C ASP A 28 13.11 16.49 3.21
N MET A 29 13.44 17.41 2.31
CA MET A 29 14.73 18.11 2.35
C MET A 29 14.89 18.92 3.63
N GLU A 30 13.86 19.64 4.06
CA GLU A 30 13.86 20.45 5.27
C GLU A 30 13.93 19.56 6.54
N ASP A 31 13.10 18.54 6.63
CA ASP A 31 13.02 17.64 7.79
C ASP A 31 14.34 16.88 8.02
N ARG A 32 14.91 16.36 6.95
CA ARG A 32 16.15 15.57 7.01
C ARG A 32 17.44 16.40 6.88
N GLN A 33 17.34 17.71 6.63
CA GLN A 33 18.48 18.61 6.40
C GLN A 33 19.39 18.11 5.27
N VAL A 34 18.78 17.71 4.14
CA VAL A 34 19.48 17.15 2.96
C VAL A 34 19.25 18.00 1.72
N THR A 35 20.15 17.86 0.74
CA THR A 35 19.96 18.47 -0.58
C THR A 35 18.96 17.70 -1.44
N ARG A 36 18.40 18.35 -2.48
CA ARG A 36 17.53 17.72 -3.48
C ARG A 36 18.14 16.43 -4.05
N ASN A 37 19.42 16.49 -4.44
CA ASN A 37 20.09 15.32 -5.00
C ASN A 37 20.22 14.16 -4.01
N GLN A 38 20.46 14.46 -2.74
CA GLN A 38 20.53 13.41 -1.70
C GLN A 38 19.16 12.79 -1.42
N SER A 39 18.11 13.61 -1.38
CA SER A 39 16.74 13.12 -1.21
C SER A 39 16.33 12.23 -2.40
N MET A 40 16.50 12.71 -3.64
CA MET A 40 16.20 11.96 -4.86
C MET A 40 17.00 10.66 -4.97
N ALA A 41 18.30 10.69 -4.65
CA ALA A 41 19.13 9.48 -4.62
C ALA A 41 18.62 8.44 -3.61
N LYS A 42 18.13 8.88 -2.45
CA LYS A 42 17.54 7.98 -1.45
C LYS A 42 16.23 7.36 -1.96
N MET A 43 15.37 8.16 -2.60
CA MET A 43 14.13 7.65 -3.20
C MET A 43 14.42 6.65 -4.33
N LEU A 44 15.45 6.93 -5.15
CA LEU A 44 15.90 6.00 -6.19
C LEU A 44 16.34 4.66 -5.61
N LEU A 45 17.11 4.65 -4.53
CA LEU A 45 17.49 3.40 -3.84
C LEU A 45 16.27 2.64 -3.30
N THR A 46 15.22 3.35 -2.89
CA THR A 46 13.96 2.74 -2.47
C THR A 46 13.24 2.08 -3.65
N TRP A 47 13.17 2.76 -4.79
CA TRP A 47 12.61 2.18 -6.01
C TRP A 47 13.39 0.95 -6.48
N GLN A 48 14.70 1.05 -6.59
CA GLN A 48 15.57 -0.08 -6.97
C GLN A 48 15.39 -1.28 -6.03
N ALA A 49 15.17 -1.05 -4.74
CA ALA A 49 14.90 -2.12 -3.81
C ALA A 49 13.53 -2.80 -4.02
N MET A 50 12.53 -2.08 -4.58
CA MET A 50 11.25 -2.68 -5.00
C MET A 50 11.44 -3.53 -6.26
N GLU A 51 12.20 -3.02 -7.26
CA GLU A 51 12.55 -3.76 -8.49
C GLU A 51 13.32 -5.04 -8.14
N ASP A 52 14.39 -4.94 -7.35
CA ASP A 52 15.18 -6.08 -6.89
C ASP A 52 14.32 -7.13 -6.17
N ALA A 53 13.35 -6.71 -5.34
CA ALA A 53 12.48 -7.63 -4.64
C ALA A 53 11.56 -8.41 -5.61
N ALA A 54 11.07 -7.75 -6.66
CA ALA A 54 10.25 -8.36 -7.70
C ALA A 54 11.05 -9.36 -8.55
N ASP A 55 12.25 -8.97 -8.98
CA ASP A 55 13.13 -9.79 -9.80
C ASP A 55 13.63 -11.05 -9.07
N ASN A 56 13.81 -10.95 -7.76
CA ASN A 56 14.23 -12.07 -6.91
C ASN A 56 13.09 -13.01 -6.51
N TYR A 57 11.83 -12.70 -6.85
CA TYR A 57 10.72 -13.60 -6.56
C TYR A 57 10.71 -14.82 -7.49
N THR A 58 10.79 -16.02 -6.92
CA THR A 58 10.84 -17.28 -7.69
C THR A 58 9.60 -18.15 -7.55
N GLY A 59 8.72 -17.86 -6.59
CA GLY A 59 7.57 -18.70 -6.23
C GLY A 59 7.92 -20.06 -5.61
N ARG A 60 9.22 -20.34 -5.39
CA ARG A 60 9.69 -21.63 -4.84
C ARG A 60 9.77 -21.65 -3.32
N ARG A 61 9.93 -20.48 -2.72
CA ARG A 61 10.03 -20.36 -1.25
C ARG A 61 8.67 -20.61 -0.60
N ARG A 62 8.73 -21.05 0.65
CA ARG A 62 7.57 -21.19 1.53
C ARG A 62 7.88 -20.45 2.82
N SER A 63 6.86 -19.89 3.44
CA SER A 63 6.97 -19.32 4.78
C SER A 63 7.33 -20.39 5.81
N VAL A 64 7.83 -19.98 6.95
CA VAL A 64 8.21 -20.92 8.05
C VAL A 64 7.01 -21.76 8.48
N SER A 65 5.80 -21.20 8.48
CA SER A 65 4.56 -21.94 8.78
C SER A 65 4.16 -22.94 7.70
N GLY A 66 4.63 -22.76 6.47
CA GLY A 66 4.22 -23.51 5.29
C GLY A 66 2.88 -23.07 4.70
N LEU A 67 2.21 -22.05 5.27
CA LEU A 67 0.89 -21.59 4.83
C LEU A 67 0.94 -20.73 3.55
N VAL A 68 2.06 -20.09 3.27
CA VAL A 68 2.23 -19.10 2.21
C VAL A 68 3.39 -19.46 1.30
N GLY A 69 3.23 -19.15 0.02
CA GLY A 69 4.25 -19.23 -1.02
C GLY A 69 3.74 -19.87 -2.31
N GLY A 70 4.20 -19.34 -3.44
CA GLY A 70 3.93 -19.83 -4.79
C GLY A 70 2.59 -19.42 -5.40
N ASP A 71 1.73 -18.68 -4.71
CA ASP A 71 0.44 -18.21 -5.26
C ASP A 71 0.66 -17.10 -6.29
N GLY A 72 1.65 -16.22 -6.08
CA GLY A 72 2.05 -15.23 -7.07
C GLY A 72 2.49 -15.87 -8.39
N MET A 73 3.26 -16.96 -8.34
CA MET A 73 3.65 -17.70 -9.55
C MET A 73 2.45 -18.37 -10.25
N LYS A 74 1.51 -18.93 -9.49
CA LYS A 74 0.27 -19.48 -10.06
C LYS A 74 -0.54 -18.40 -10.77
N MET A 75 -0.63 -17.22 -10.17
CA MET A 75 -1.35 -16.10 -10.77
C MET A 75 -0.63 -15.59 -12.04
N ARG A 76 0.70 -15.45 -12.05
CA ARG A 76 1.47 -15.09 -13.26
C ARG A 76 1.24 -16.11 -14.39
N GLN A 77 1.22 -17.41 -14.09
CA GLN A 77 0.92 -18.45 -15.09
C GLN A 77 -0.51 -18.33 -15.62
N TYR A 78 -1.48 -18.01 -14.78
CA TYR A 78 -2.86 -17.77 -15.18
C TYR A 78 -3.01 -16.55 -16.08
N CYS A 79 -2.33 -15.45 -15.75
CA CYS A 79 -2.26 -14.25 -16.60
C CYS A 79 -1.65 -14.57 -17.97
N PHE A 80 -0.53 -15.32 -18.00
CA PHE A 80 0.16 -15.68 -19.22
C PHE A 80 -0.72 -16.50 -20.19
N ARG A 81 -1.64 -17.33 -19.68
CA ARG A 81 -2.60 -18.05 -20.51
C ARG A 81 -3.73 -17.19 -21.08
N GLY A 82 -3.82 -15.91 -20.67
CA GLY A 82 -4.86 -15.00 -21.13
C GLY A 82 -6.27 -15.30 -20.57
N GLU A 83 -6.36 -16.07 -19.48
CA GLU A 83 -7.63 -16.51 -18.89
C GLU A 83 -8.18 -15.52 -17.82
N ALA A 84 -7.42 -14.48 -17.48
CA ALA A 84 -7.77 -13.58 -16.40
C ALA A 84 -8.95 -12.67 -16.75
N MET A 85 -10.03 -12.74 -15.97
CA MET A 85 -11.23 -11.90 -16.15
C MET A 85 -10.98 -10.42 -15.86
N SER A 86 -9.96 -10.10 -15.07
CA SER A 86 -9.61 -8.72 -14.69
C SER A 86 -8.83 -7.94 -15.77
N GLY A 87 -8.59 -8.54 -16.93
CA GLY A 87 -7.80 -7.93 -18.01
C GLY A 87 -6.30 -7.94 -17.73
N GLY A 88 -5.50 -7.40 -18.67
CA GLY A 88 -4.04 -7.47 -18.62
C GLY A 88 -3.44 -6.82 -17.38
N TYR A 89 -3.50 -5.49 -17.30
CA TYR A 89 -2.84 -4.74 -16.22
C TYR A 89 -3.30 -5.16 -14.81
N VAL A 90 -4.62 -5.24 -14.56
CA VAL A 90 -5.12 -5.59 -13.23
C VAL A 90 -4.73 -7.01 -12.82
N SER A 91 -4.69 -7.96 -13.75
CA SER A 91 -4.25 -9.33 -13.45
C SER A 91 -2.78 -9.41 -13.06
N GLU A 92 -1.93 -8.57 -13.66
CA GLU A 92 -0.51 -8.45 -13.29
C GLU A 92 -0.35 -7.75 -11.94
N VAL A 93 -1.15 -6.73 -11.64
CA VAL A 93 -1.23 -6.11 -10.30
C VAL A 93 -1.54 -7.17 -9.23
N ILE A 94 -2.51 -8.06 -9.49
CA ILE A 94 -2.84 -9.16 -8.57
C ILE A 94 -1.64 -10.10 -8.38
N ALA A 95 -0.98 -10.48 -9.46
CA ALA A 95 0.16 -11.39 -9.41
C ALA A 95 1.35 -10.78 -8.66
N GLU A 96 1.61 -9.49 -8.88
CA GLU A 96 2.71 -8.79 -8.25
C GLU A 96 2.45 -8.54 -6.76
N ALA A 97 1.21 -8.16 -6.38
CA ALA A 97 0.82 -8.02 -4.98
C ALA A 97 1.01 -9.32 -4.19
N LEU A 98 0.63 -10.46 -4.77
CA LEU A 98 0.89 -11.77 -4.18
C LEU A 98 2.38 -12.05 -4.06
N SER A 99 3.15 -11.81 -5.13
CA SER A 99 4.60 -12.07 -5.17
C SER A 99 5.37 -11.31 -4.09
N MET A 100 5.07 -10.01 -3.94
CA MET A 100 5.72 -9.16 -2.94
C MET A 100 5.34 -9.53 -1.52
N ALA A 101 4.05 -9.74 -1.25
CA ALA A 101 3.58 -10.13 0.07
C ALA A 101 4.08 -11.53 0.48
N GLU A 102 4.20 -12.48 -0.47
CA GLU A 102 4.85 -13.77 -0.24
C GLU A 102 6.35 -13.62 0.02
N SER A 103 7.03 -12.71 -0.65
CA SER A 103 8.43 -12.41 -0.37
C SER A 103 8.63 -11.96 1.07
N ASN A 104 7.76 -11.08 1.59
CA ASN A 104 7.77 -10.69 2.99
C ASN A 104 7.54 -11.91 3.93
N ALA A 105 6.49 -12.69 3.69
CA ALA A 105 6.17 -13.87 4.48
C ALA A 105 7.30 -14.94 4.47
N CYS A 106 8.07 -15.00 3.39
CA CYS A 106 9.23 -15.87 3.22
C CYS A 106 10.55 -15.24 3.69
N MET A 107 10.52 -14.15 4.45
CA MET A 107 11.68 -13.45 5.01
C MET A 107 12.68 -12.96 3.95
N CYS A 108 12.19 -12.61 2.75
CA CYS A 108 12.99 -11.95 1.73
C CYS A 108 13.05 -10.45 1.97
N ARG A 109 14.01 -9.78 1.29
CA ARG A 109 14.09 -8.33 1.29
C ARG A 109 12.87 -7.73 0.58
N ILE A 110 12.23 -6.74 1.22
CA ILE A 110 11.12 -5.95 0.67
C ILE A 110 11.30 -4.49 1.09
N VAL A 111 10.48 -3.61 0.52
CA VAL A 111 10.32 -2.23 1.00
C VAL A 111 9.01 -2.12 1.77
N ALA A 112 9.06 -1.63 2.99
CA ALA A 112 7.86 -1.31 3.77
C ALA A 112 7.23 -0.01 3.22
N ALA A 113 5.96 -0.09 2.78
CA ALA A 113 5.23 1.06 2.21
C ALA A 113 3.71 0.97 2.51
N PRO A 114 3.21 1.52 3.64
CA PRO A 114 3.97 2.14 4.74
C PRO A 114 4.56 1.14 5.73
N THR A 115 4.08 -0.12 5.75
CA THR A 115 4.53 -1.18 6.66
C THR A 115 4.97 -2.42 5.88
N ALA A 116 5.64 -3.37 6.55
CA ALA A 116 6.02 -4.63 5.94
C ALA A 116 4.79 -5.47 5.52
N GLY A 117 3.70 -5.43 6.30
CA GLY A 117 2.46 -6.15 5.99
C GLY A 117 1.74 -5.65 4.73
N ALA A 118 2.00 -4.41 4.33
CA ALA A 118 1.43 -3.79 3.13
C ALA A 118 2.44 -3.61 1.97
N CYS A 119 3.62 -4.24 2.08
CA CYS A 119 4.75 -4.05 1.15
C CYS A 119 4.44 -4.38 -0.32
N GLY A 120 3.39 -5.15 -0.56
CA GLY A 120 3.01 -5.57 -1.91
C GLY A 120 2.22 -4.52 -2.69
N VAL A 121 1.57 -3.55 -2.03
CA VAL A 121 0.62 -2.64 -2.69
C VAL A 121 1.32 -1.69 -3.67
N MET A 122 2.33 -0.96 -3.22
CA MET A 122 3.04 0.02 -4.05
C MET A 122 3.74 -0.61 -5.26
N PRO A 123 4.63 -1.63 -5.10
CA PRO A 123 5.28 -2.24 -6.24
C PRO A 123 4.28 -2.92 -7.18
N ALA A 124 3.17 -3.49 -6.67
CA ALA A 124 2.16 -4.13 -7.49
C ALA A 124 1.48 -3.20 -8.50
N VAL A 125 1.28 -1.94 -8.16
CA VAL A 125 0.68 -0.98 -9.11
C VAL A 125 1.71 -0.32 -10.01
N LEU A 126 2.94 -0.09 -9.53
CA LEU A 126 3.95 0.65 -10.29
C LEU A 126 4.75 -0.24 -11.26
N LEU A 127 5.19 -1.42 -10.83
CA LEU A 127 6.03 -2.30 -11.67
C LEU A 127 5.31 -2.77 -12.95
N PRO A 128 4.06 -3.29 -12.89
CA PRO A 128 3.34 -3.60 -14.11
C PRO A 128 3.06 -2.36 -14.96
N LEU A 129 2.77 -1.20 -14.35
CA LEU A 129 2.52 0.03 -15.12
C LEU A 129 3.73 0.42 -15.98
N CYS A 130 4.96 0.26 -15.48
CA CYS A 130 6.17 0.50 -16.26
C CYS A 130 6.32 -0.43 -17.47
N GLN A 131 5.62 -1.58 -17.49
CA GLN A 131 5.61 -2.49 -18.65
C GLN A 131 4.54 -2.10 -19.67
N TYR A 132 3.47 -1.45 -19.23
CA TYR A 132 2.38 -0.98 -20.09
C TYR A 132 2.63 0.42 -20.66
N GLU A 133 3.45 1.22 -19.99
CA GLU A 133 3.75 2.60 -20.35
C GLU A 133 5.25 2.88 -20.26
N GLU A 134 5.75 3.70 -21.18
CA GLU A 134 7.15 4.15 -21.15
C GLU A 134 7.34 5.25 -20.11
N LEU A 135 7.32 4.86 -18.83
CA LEU A 135 7.56 5.79 -17.72
C LEU A 135 9.05 6.00 -17.50
N SER A 136 9.46 7.27 -17.45
CA SER A 136 10.81 7.63 -17.04
C SER A 136 11.02 7.35 -15.54
N GLN A 137 12.27 7.05 -15.17
CA GLN A 137 12.65 6.92 -13.76
C GLN A 137 12.24 8.16 -12.94
N HIS A 138 12.33 9.34 -13.52
CA HIS A 138 11.94 10.58 -12.84
C HIS A 138 10.47 10.61 -12.48
N GLN A 139 9.58 10.23 -13.41
CA GLN A 139 8.13 10.14 -13.13
C GLN A 139 7.80 9.14 -12.03
N ILE A 140 8.52 8.01 -11.97
CA ILE A 140 8.34 7.05 -10.88
C ILE A 140 8.76 7.65 -9.52
N LEU A 141 9.89 8.38 -9.48
CA LEU A 141 10.32 9.04 -8.24
C LEU A 141 9.33 10.12 -7.80
N GLU A 142 8.78 10.92 -8.73
CA GLU A 142 7.71 11.88 -8.46
C GLU A 142 6.48 11.20 -7.84
N ALA A 143 6.04 10.07 -8.41
CA ALA A 143 4.93 9.29 -7.88
C ALA A 143 5.20 8.73 -6.48
N LEU A 144 6.43 8.31 -6.20
CA LEU A 144 6.83 7.84 -4.88
C LEU A 144 6.86 8.98 -3.84
N TYR A 145 7.22 10.21 -4.24
CA TYR A 145 7.08 11.37 -3.36
C TYR A 145 5.61 11.69 -3.08
N VAL A 146 4.72 11.62 -4.08
CA VAL A 146 3.27 11.77 -3.83
C VAL A 146 2.80 10.72 -2.82
N ALA A 147 3.13 9.46 -3.03
CA ALA A 147 2.79 8.39 -2.10
C ALA A 147 3.35 8.65 -0.69
N SER A 148 4.60 9.08 -0.59
CA SER A 148 5.26 9.38 0.69
C SER A 148 4.55 10.50 1.45
N GLY A 149 4.16 11.59 0.78
CA GLY A 149 3.42 12.70 1.38
C GLY A 149 2.05 12.27 1.90
N ILE A 150 1.30 11.47 1.12
CA ILE A 150 0.02 10.90 1.54
C ILE A 150 0.20 10.03 2.79
N GLY A 151 1.20 9.13 2.76
CA GLY A 151 1.51 8.26 3.89
C GLY A 151 1.90 9.04 5.15
N ALA A 152 2.67 10.13 5.01
CA ALA A 152 3.08 11.00 6.11
C ALA A 152 1.88 11.70 6.76
N VAL A 153 0.98 12.27 5.96
CA VAL A 153 -0.26 12.91 6.45
C VAL A 153 -1.13 11.89 7.20
N ILE A 154 -1.31 10.68 6.65
CA ILE A 154 -2.11 9.64 7.31
C ILE A 154 -1.44 9.18 8.62
N ALA A 155 -0.13 9.02 8.64
CA ALA A 155 0.61 8.65 9.84
C ALA A 155 0.49 9.71 10.95
N TYR A 156 0.50 10.98 10.58
CA TYR A 156 0.37 12.10 11.51
C TYR A 156 -1.05 12.22 12.09
N ARG A 157 -2.09 12.17 11.24
CA ARG A 157 -3.49 12.41 11.64
C ARG A 157 -4.19 11.19 12.23
N ALA A 158 -3.80 10.00 11.80
CA ALA A 158 -4.46 8.75 12.20
C ALA A 158 -3.46 7.74 12.76
N CYS A 159 -3.18 6.69 12.00
CA CYS A 159 -2.14 5.70 12.26
C CYS A 159 -1.93 4.85 11.00
N ILE A 160 -0.79 4.16 10.93
CA ILE A 160 -0.45 3.28 9.80
C ILE A 160 -0.18 1.82 10.24
N ALA A 161 -0.30 1.50 11.52
CA ALA A 161 0.01 0.17 12.07
C ALA A 161 -1.25 -0.64 12.33
N GLY A 162 -1.26 -1.92 11.94
CA GLY A 162 -2.35 -2.85 12.19
C GLY A 162 -2.69 -3.03 13.66
N ALA A 163 -1.66 -3.03 14.52
CA ALA A 163 -1.79 -3.12 15.97
C ALA A 163 -2.51 -1.90 16.60
N SER A 164 -2.47 -0.74 15.95
CA SER A 164 -3.10 0.49 16.43
C SER A 164 -4.47 0.72 15.82
N GLY A 165 -4.65 0.41 14.53
CA GLY A 165 -5.82 0.81 13.79
C GLY A 165 -6.48 -0.29 12.95
N GLY A 166 -6.07 -1.54 13.08
CA GLY A 166 -6.53 -2.62 12.22
C GLY A 166 -5.86 -2.59 10.84
N CYS A 167 -6.22 -3.54 9.99
CA CYS A 167 -5.67 -3.64 8.63
C CYS A 167 -6.08 -2.46 7.73
N GLN A 168 -7.14 -1.74 8.07
CA GLN A 168 -7.51 -0.48 7.42
C GLN A 168 -6.38 0.56 7.50
N ALA A 169 -5.63 0.59 8.62
CA ALA A 169 -4.50 1.49 8.81
C ALA A 169 -3.31 1.11 7.91
N GLU A 170 -3.03 -0.18 7.73
CA GLU A 170 -1.93 -0.66 6.88
C GLU A 170 -2.31 -0.67 5.40
N ILE A 171 -3.23 -1.56 5.05
CA ILE A 171 -3.64 -1.79 3.66
C ILE A 171 -4.41 -0.59 3.10
N GLY A 172 -5.23 0.07 3.96
CA GLY A 172 -5.94 1.29 3.56
C GLY A 172 -4.97 2.41 3.23
N THR A 173 -3.96 2.65 4.07
CA THR A 173 -2.93 3.67 3.80
C THR A 173 -2.11 3.32 2.56
N ALA A 174 -1.64 2.07 2.42
CA ALA A 174 -0.91 1.65 1.23
C ALA A 174 -1.73 1.83 -0.06
N SER A 175 -3.02 1.48 -0.02
CA SER A 175 -3.95 1.68 -1.12
C SER A 175 -4.14 3.16 -1.46
N ALA A 176 -4.27 4.03 -0.45
CA ALA A 176 -4.39 5.47 -0.63
C ALA A 176 -3.11 6.09 -1.22
N MET A 177 -1.94 5.69 -0.73
CA MET A 177 -0.63 6.08 -1.27
C MET A 177 -0.51 5.69 -2.74
N ALA A 178 -0.85 4.45 -3.08
CA ALA A 178 -0.79 3.94 -4.44
C ALA A 178 -1.81 4.64 -5.36
N ALA A 179 -3.03 4.89 -4.89
CA ALA A 179 -4.06 5.60 -5.66
C ALA A 179 -3.62 7.03 -6.00
N GLY A 180 -3.09 7.78 -5.04
CA GLY A 180 -2.58 9.13 -5.29
C GLY A 180 -1.39 9.15 -6.24
N ALA A 181 -0.46 8.18 -6.12
CA ALA A 181 0.66 8.02 -7.04
C ALA A 181 0.19 7.75 -8.48
N LEU A 182 -0.79 6.86 -8.68
CA LEU A 182 -1.37 6.56 -9.98
C LEU A 182 -2.05 7.79 -10.61
N VAL A 183 -2.83 8.55 -9.82
CA VAL A 183 -3.46 9.79 -10.30
C VAL A 183 -2.41 10.82 -10.72
N ALA A 184 -1.33 10.98 -9.94
CA ALA A 184 -0.24 11.89 -10.29
C ALA A 184 0.48 11.48 -11.58
N LEU A 185 0.77 10.18 -11.78
CA LEU A 185 1.37 9.65 -13.01
C LEU A 185 0.50 9.90 -14.25
N ARG A 186 -0.83 9.93 -14.06
CA ARG A 186 -1.80 10.24 -15.12
C ARG A 186 -2.02 11.74 -15.33
N GLY A 187 -1.25 12.60 -14.66
CA GLY A 187 -1.36 14.06 -14.76
C GLY A 187 -2.61 14.62 -14.07
N GLY A 188 -3.18 13.91 -13.12
CA GLY A 188 -4.34 14.35 -12.35
C GLY A 188 -4.01 15.53 -11.43
N THR A 189 -5.03 16.32 -11.11
CA THR A 189 -4.92 17.48 -10.22
C THR A 189 -4.79 17.08 -8.74
N GLY A 190 -4.39 18.02 -7.88
CA GLY A 190 -4.37 17.82 -6.42
C GLY A 190 -5.76 17.42 -5.89
N GLU A 191 -6.84 18.00 -6.43
CA GLU A 191 -8.20 17.63 -6.06
C GLU A 191 -8.51 16.16 -6.42
N GLN A 192 -8.12 15.71 -7.62
CA GLN A 192 -8.29 14.31 -8.04
C GLN A 192 -7.47 13.35 -7.20
N ILE A 193 -6.24 13.73 -6.81
CA ILE A 193 -5.43 12.98 -5.84
C ILE A 193 -6.21 12.84 -4.51
N GLY A 194 -6.75 13.94 -3.98
CA GLY A 194 -7.55 13.95 -2.76
C GLY A 194 -8.77 13.04 -2.84
N HIS A 195 -9.47 13.05 -3.97
CA HIS A 195 -10.63 12.17 -4.20
C HIS A 195 -10.24 10.69 -4.23
N ALA A 196 -9.17 10.33 -4.94
CA ALA A 196 -8.69 8.96 -5.00
C ALA A 196 -8.28 8.44 -3.60
N VAL A 197 -7.50 9.24 -2.86
CA VAL A 197 -7.08 8.93 -1.48
C VAL A 197 -8.29 8.71 -0.57
N ALA A 198 -9.26 9.63 -0.58
CA ALA A 198 -10.46 9.52 0.23
C ALA A 198 -11.30 8.28 -0.13
N MET A 199 -11.45 7.98 -1.41
CA MET A 199 -12.17 6.78 -1.86
C MET A 199 -11.43 5.50 -1.46
N ALA A 200 -10.10 5.45 -1.58
CA ALA A 200 -9.31 4.30 -1.19
C ALA A 200 -9.47 3.95 0.28
N LEU A 201 -9.40 4.96 1.16
CA LEU A 201 -9.58 4.77 2.60
C LEU A 201 -11.01 4.34 2.96
N LYS A 202 -12.03 4.99 2.38
CA LYS A 202 -13.44 4.65 2.63
C LYS A 202 -13.78 3.20 2.28
N ASN A 203 -13.25 2.69 1.17
CA ASN A 203 -13.52 1.35 0.71
C ASN A 203 -12.96 0.27 1.64
N LEU A 204 -11.91 0.58 2.40
CA LEU A 204 -11.24 -0.35 3.30
C LEU A 204 -11.48 -0.02 4.79
N MET A 205 -12.30 0.99 5.08
CA MET A 205 -12.62 1.39 6.45
C MET A 205 -13.33 0.25 7.19
N GLY A 206 -12.89 -0.03 8.41
CA GLY A 206 -13.38 -1.15 9.22
C GLY A 206 -12.66 -2.47 8.99
N LEU A 207 -11.68 -2.56 8.06
CA LEU A 207 -10.92 -3.78 7.86
C LEU A 207 -10.07 -4.10 9.10
N ILE A 208 -10.44 -5.18 9.79
CA ILE A 208 -9.79 -5.65 11.01
C ILE A 208 -8.41 -6.25 10.74
N CYS A 209 -7.55 -6.38 11.76
CA CYS A 209 -6.29 -7.10 11.71
C CYS A 209 -6.35 -8.37 12.57
N ASP A 210 -6.54 -9.52 11.92
CA ASP A 210 -6.83 -10.82 12.54
C ASP A 210 -5.89 -11.93 12.02
N PRO A 211 -4.54 -11.74 12.06
CA PRO A 211 -3.59 -12.66 11.46
C PRO A 211 -3.59 -14.02 12.19
N VAL A 212 -3.69 -15.10 11.40
CA VAL A 212 -3.64 -16.48 11.93
C VAL A 212 -2.29 -16.74 12.58
N ALA A 213 -2.31 -17.21 13.80
CA ALA A 213 -1.13 -17.44 14.63
C ALA A 213 -0.24 -16.20 14.84
N GLY A 214 -0.75 -14.98 14.62
CA GLY A 214 0.00 -13.73 14.74
C GLY A 214 1.01 -13.50 13.60
N LEU A 215 0.93 -14.27 12.51
CA LEU A 215 1.87 -14.18 11.40
C LEU A 215 1.33 -13.29 10.28
N VAL A 216 2.20 -12.48 9.67
CA VAL A 216 1.89 -11.65 8.51
C VAL A 216 1.79 -12.52 7.23
N GLU A 217 0.90 -13.51 7.28
CA GLU A 217 0.71 -14.52 6.24
C GLU A 217 -0.77 -14.61 5.82
N VAL A 218 -1.63 -15.14 6.69
CA VAL A 218 -3.07 -15.30 6.45
C VAL A 218 -3.85 -14.40 7.40
N PRO A 219 -4.64 -13.44 6.88
CA PRO A 219 -4.99 -13.17 5.49
C PRO A 219 -4.08 -12.14 4.78
N CYS A 220 -3.00 -11.69 5.41
CA CYS A 220 -2.22 -10.50 5.03
C CYS A 220 -1.74 -10.52 3.57
N VAL A 221 -1.22 -11.65 3.09
CA VAL A 221 -0.73 -11.77 1.70
C VAL A 221 -1.84 -11.42 0.70
N LYS A 222 -3.05 -11.95 0.90
CA LYS A 222 -4.17 -11.70 -0.02
C LYS A 222 -4.80 -10.31 0.16
N ARG A 223 -4.61 -9.66 1.32
CA ARG A 223 -5.05 -8.27 1.53
C ARG A 223 -4.21 -7.25 0.77
N ASN A 224 -2.95 -7.56 0.46
CA ASN A 224 -2.17 -6.72 -0.46
C ASN A 224 -2.82 -6.63 -1.85
N VAL A 225 -3.42 -7.73 -2.33
CA VAL A 225 -4.18 -7.74 -3.60
C VAL A 225 -5.36 -6.76 -3.53
N ILE A 226 -6.16 -6.83 -2.46
CA ILE A 226 -7.32 -5.94 -2.27
C ILE A 226 -6.85 -4.47 -2.26
N GLY A 227 -5.77 -4.16 -1.54
CA GLY A 227 -5.23 -2.81 -1.48
C GLY A 227 -4.77 -2.28 -2.83
N ALA A 228 -4.06 -3.11 -3.61
CA ALA A 228 -3.55 -2.74 -4.93
C ALA A 228 -4.68 -2.56 -5.97
N VAL A 229 -5.63 -3.51 -6.03
CA VAL A 229 -6.76 -3.42 -6.96
C VAL A 229 -7.70 -2.26 -6.59
N ASN A 230 -7.95 -2.02 -5.30
CA ASN A 230 -8.69 -0.85 -4.85
C ASN A 230 -8.01 0.45 -5.30
N ALA A 231 -6.67 0.55 -5.18
CA ALA A 231 -5.92 1.72 -5.62
C ALA A 231 -6.12 2.03 -7.11
N VAL A 232 -6.02 1.01 -7.97
CA VAL A 232 -6.26 1.15 -9.41
C VAL A 232 -7.69 1.63 -9.68
N SER A 233 -8.67 0.98 -9.06
CA SER A 233 -10.09 1.29 -9.28
C SER A 233 -10.43 2.73 -8.89
N VAL A 234 -9.95 3.21 -7.75
CA VAL A 234 -10.26 4.58 -7.29
C VAL A 234 -9.44 5.64 -8.02
N ALA A 235 -8.24 5.31 -8.52
CA ALA A 235 -7.49 6.19 -9.39
C ALA A 235 -8.25 6.42 -10.71
N ASP A 236 -8.73 5.36 -11.36
CA ASP A 236 -9.55 5.47 -12.55
C ASP A 236 -10.85 6.26 -12.28
N MET A 237 -11.53 6.00 -11.16
CA MET A 237 -12.72 6.75 -10.76
C MET A 237 -12.43 8.25 -10.62
N ALA A 238 -11.34 8.63 -9.95
CA ALA A 238 -10.96 10.04 -9.78
C ALA A 238 -10.59 10.69 -11.12
N MET A 239 -9.85 9.99 -11.96
CA MET A 239 -9.51 10.47 -13.32
C MET A 239 -10.75 10.61 -14.23
N ALA A 240 -11.76 9.78 -14.04
CA ALA A 240 -13.05 9.88 -14.71
C ALA A 240 -13.95 11.01 -14.15
N GLY A 241 -13.49 11.76 -13.13
CA GLY A 241 -14.23 12.86 -12.53
C GLY A 241 -15.19 12.45 -11.41
N ILE A 242 -15.09 11.21 -10.91
CA ILE A 242 -15.89 10.77 -9.77
C ILE A 242 -15.25 11.31 -8.48
N THR A 243 -16.06 12.01 -7.68
CA THR A 243 -15.59 12.73 -6.49
C THR A 243 -15.94 12.04 -5.17
N SER A 244 -15.10 12.20 -4.17
CA SER A 244 -15.46 11.95 -2.78
C SER A 244 -16.32 13.10 -2.26
N ARG A 245 -17.46 12.80 -1.64
CA ARG A 245 -18.32 13.82 -1.02
C ARG A 245 -17.78 14.28 0.34
N ILE A 246 -16.96 13.44 0.99
CA ILE A 246 -16.29 13.77 2.24
C ILE A 246 -14.86 14.19 1.91
N PRO A 247 -14.40 15.34 2.41
CA PRO A 247 -13.01 15.79 2.25
C PRO A 247 -11.99 14.76 2.74
N VAL A 248 -10.83 14.71 2.09
CA VAL A 248 -9.82 13.67 2.34
C VAL A 248 -9.32 13.68 3.79
N ASP A 249 -9.06 14.85 4.36
CA ASP A 249 -8.59 14.96 5.74
C ASP A 249 -9.64 14.45 6.76
N GLU A 250 -10.91 14.71 6.52
CA GLU A 250 -11.99 14.18 7.36
C GLU A 250 -12.10 12.65 7.25
N VAL A 251 -11.86 12.08 6.08
CA VAL A 251 -11.83 10.62 5.89
C VAL A 251 -10.65 10.00 6.63
N ILE A 252 -9.48 10.64 6.62
CA ILE A 252 -8.31 10.20 7.38
C ILE A 252 -8.61 10.22 8.89
N ASP A 253 -9.21 11.31 9.40
CA ASP A 253 -9.59 11.44 10.80
C ASP A 253 -10.62 10.38 11.22
N ALA A 254 -11.61 10.13 10.36
CA ALA A 254 -12.63 9.09 10.58
C ALA A 254 -12.01 7.68 10.64
N MET A 255 -11.04 7.37 9.76
CA MET A 255 -10.31 6.10 9.81
C MET A 255 -9.55 5.97 11.14
N GLY A 256 -8.88 7.02 11.59
CA GLY A 256 -8.22 7.07 12.90
C GLY A 256 -9.18 6.82 14.06
N GLU A 257 -10.37 7.42 14.01
CA GLU A 257 -11.41 7.22 15.04
C GLU A 257 -11.92 5.77 15.05
N VAL A 258 -12.22 5.19 13.89
CA VAL A 258 -12.62 3.79 13.74
C VAL A 258 -11.54 2.86 14.33
N GLY A 259 -10.26 3.12 14.01
CA GLY A 259 -9.14 2.34 14.56
C GLY A 259 -9.07 2.41 16.09
N ARG A 260 -9.22 3.58 16.69
CA ARG A 260 -9.22 3.74 18.16
C ARG A 260 -10.38 3.02 18.83
N ARG A 261 -11.54 2.94 18.17
CA ARG A 261 -12.74 2.25 18.68
C ARG A 261 -12.77 0.75 18.37
N MET A 262 -11.86 0.26 17.51
CA MET A 262 -11.80 -1.16 17.17
C MET A 262 -11.45 -1.99 18.40
N PRO A 263 -12.21 -3.06 18.71
CA PRO A 263 -11.86 -3.98 19.80
C PRO A 263 -10.45 -4.53 19.67
N VAL A 264 -9.79 -4.77 20.82
CA VAL A 264 -8.40 -5.23 20.87
C VAL A 264 -8.18 -6.57 20.15
N GLU A 265 -9.21 -7.43 20.12
CA GLU A 265 -9.20 -8.72 19.45
C GLU A 265 -9.01 -8.62 17.94
N PHE A 266 -9.27 -7.43 17.37
CA PHE A 266 -9.19 -7.15 15.93
C PHE A 266 -8.01 -6.24 15.54
N ARG A 267 -7.04 -6.05 16.47
CA ARG A 267 -5.85 -5.22 16.29
C ARG A 267 -4.57 -6.04 16.39
N GLU A 268 -4.39 -7.00 15.48
CA GLU A 268 -3.16 -7.82 15.36
C GLU A 268 -2.83 -8.72 16.58
N THR A 269 -3.80 -8.97 17.43
CA THR A 269 -3.61 -9.77 18.65
C THR A 269 -3.76 -11.27 18.45
N ALA A 270 -4.23 -11.71 17.28
CA ALA A 270 -4.61 -13.10 16.99
C ALA A 270 -5.67 -13.68 17.96
N LEU A 271 -6.45 -12.82 18.61
CA LEU A 271 -7.49 -13.24 19.57
C LEU A 271 -8.89 -13.31 18.96
N GLY A 272 -9.11 -12.70 17.78
CA GLY A 272 -10.42 -12.62 17.14
C GLY A 272 -10.36 -12.92 15.63
N GLY A 273 -11.51 -12.81 14.97
CA GLY A 273 -11.62 -12.96 13.52
C GLY A 273 -11.16 -14.33 13.02
N LEU A 274 -10.39 -14.35 11.94
CA LEU A 274 -9.87 -15.57 11.32
C LEU A 274 -8.97 -16.37 12.26
N ALA A 275 -8.19 -15.71 13.10
CA ALA A 275 -7.30 -16.36 14.06
C ALA A 275 -8.06 -17.19 15.11
N ALA A 276 -9.29 -16.79 15.47
CA ALA A 276 -10.13 -17.46 16.45
C ALA A 276 -11.04 -18.57 15.83
N THR A 277 -10.98 -18.79 14.51
CA THR A 277 -11.71 -19.91 13.89
C THR A 277 -11.11 -21.25 14.31
N PRO A 278 -11.90 -22.36 14.27
CA PRO A 278 -11.35 -23.68 14.61
C PRO A 278 -10.08 -24.02 13.83
N THR A 279 -10.04 -23.68 12.54
CA THR A 279 -8.84 -23.90 11.70
C THR A 279 -7.69 -23.00 12.12
N GLY A 280 -7.94 -21.72 12.43
CA GLY A 280 -6.92 -20.77 12.88
C GLY A 280 -6.25 -21.23 14.19
N VAL A 281 -7.06 -21.66 15.15
CA VAL A 281 -6.58 -22.21 16.42
C VAL A 281 -5.76 -23.49 16.21
N ALA A 282 -6.23 -24.42 15.38
CA ALA A 282 -5.49 -25.65 15.08
C ALA A 282 -4.12 -25.39 14.43
N ILE A 283 -4.03 -24.39 13.53
CA ILE A 283 -2.76 -23.94 12.95
C ILE A 283 -1.83 -23.41 14.03
N GLN A 284 -2.32 -22.52 14.90
CA GLN A 284 -1.54 -21.95 16.00
C GLN A 284 -0.99 -23.02 16.94
N GLU A 285 -1.81 -23.98 17.32
CA GLU A 285 -1.40 -25.13 18.17
C GLU A 285 -0.32 -25.99 17.52
N LYS A 286 -0.48 -26.27 16.22
CA LYS A 286 0.54 -27.03 15.46
C LYS A 286 1.89 -26.30 15.46
N MET A 287 1.88 -25.00 15.25
CA MET A 287 3.12 -24.20 15.24
C MET A 287 3.82 -24.19 16.60
N ARG A 288 3.05 -24.02 17.69
CA ARG A 288 3.61 -24.06 19.06
C ARG A 288 4.28 -25.40 19.42
N LYS A 289 3.83 -26.50 18.80
CA LYS A 289 4.43 -27.84 19.00
C LYS A 289 5.68 -28.07 18.15
N SER A 290 5.89 -27.25 17.12
CA SER A 290 7.02 -27.35 16.18
C SER A 290 8.16 -26.36 16.49
N SER A 291 7.94 -25.43 17.41
CA SER A 291 8.92 -24.47 17.97
C SER A 291 9.52 -25.00 19.25
#